data_0544de0ddce4d2a5ccc7eb7a81933ae4
#
_entry.id   0544de0ddce4d2a5ccc7eb7a81933ae4
#
_cell.length_a   1.000
_cell.length_b   1.000
_cell.length_c   1.000
_cell.angle_alpha   90.00
_cell.angle_beta   90.00
_cell.angle_gamma   90.00
#
_symmetry.space_group_name_H-M   'P 1'
#
loop_
_entity.id
_entity.type
_entity.pdbx_description
1 polymer ?
#
loop_
_entity_poly.entity_id
_entity_poly.type
_entity_poly.pdbx_seq_one_letter_code
_entity_poly.pdbx_strand_id
1 'polypeptide(L)'
;TNAQAREAVSSTRGEVLMYEGEICDARFSKCCGGRTEEFQYAWENIHKPYLQSIEDPYCNTNDRELLARVLDSYDQETTDFYNWEVKLCQEEICSLLKERYGMDFGKVLELVPVERGPGGHLSKLKIVGTEHTMTIGKELEIRRALSDTHLLSSAFDAVPYYEDGEEAPAGFTLNGKGWGHGVGMCQIGAAVMGQQGHPY
;
A
#
# COMPACT_ATOMS: atom_id res chain seq x y z
N THR A 1 20.71 -1.00 -18.37
CA THR A 1 19.58 -1.96 -18.42
C THR A 1 20.15 -3.34 -18.17
N ASN A 2 19.61 -4.06 -17.20
CA ASN A 2 20.04 -5.42 -16.82
C ASN A 2 19.85 -6.41 -17.99
N ALA A 3 20.84 -7.28 -18.22
CA ALA A 3 20.77 -8.28 -19.31
C ALA A 3 19.59 -9.25 -19.12
N GLN A 4 19.31 -9.65 -17.89
CA GLN A 4 18.17 -10.51 -17.55
C GLN A 4 16.81 -9.86 -17.87
N ALA A 5 16.67 -8.56 -17.60
CA ALA A 5 15.44 -7.84 -17.96
C ALA A 5 15.25 -7.76 -19.50
N ARG A 6 16.33 -7.61 -20.26
CA ARG A 6 16.27 -7.63 -21.74
C ARG A 6 15.85 -9.01 -22.26
N GLU A 7 16.40 -10.06 -21.67
CA GLU A 7 16.06 -11.43 -22.02
C GLU A 7 14.60 -11.73 -21.73
N ALA A 8 14.10 -11.37 -20.52
CA ALA A 8 12.70 -11.53 -20.16
C ALA A 8 11.76 -10.81 -21.15
N VAL A 9 12.04 -9.55 -21.48
CA VAL A 9 11.25 -8.79 -22.47
C VAL A 9 11.33 -9.38 -23.86
N SER A 10 12.48 -9.94 -24.25
CA SER A 10 12.64 -10.55 -25.58
C SER A 10 11.94 -11.89 -25.69
N SER A 11 12.00 -12.70 -24.65
CA SER A 11 11.37 -14.05 -24.61
C SER A 11 9.86 -14.00 -24.56
N THR A 12 9.28 -12.94 -23.95
CA THR A 12 7.83 -12.74 -23.84
C THR A 12 7.27 -11.74 -24.87
N ARG A 13 8.05 -11.47 -25.93
CA ARG A 13 7.65 -10.48 -26.94
C ARG A 13 6.37 -10.88 -27.66
N GLY A 14 5.34 -10.02 -27.57
CA GLY A 14 4.03 -10.24 -28.19
C GLY A 14 3.08 -11.07 -27.32
N GLU A 15 3.52 -11.54 -26.15
CA GLU A 15 2.65 -12.18 -25.17
C GLU A 15 1.95 -11.13 -24.30
N VAL A 16 0.64 -11.28 -24.14
CA VAL A 16 -0.20 -10.40 -23.31
C VAL A 16 -1.20 -11.21 -22.51
N LEU A 17 -1.55 -10.74 -21.34
CA LEU A 17 -2.63 -11.33 -20.56
C LEU A 17 -3.98 -10.97 -21.19
N MET A 18 -4.83 -11.97 -21.41
CA MET A 18 -6.15 -11.80 -22.02
C MET A 18 -7.25 -12.31 -21.08
N TYR A 19 -8.37 -11.62 -21.07
CA TYR A 19 -9.59 -12.05 -20.41
C TYR A 19 -10.79 -11.75 -21.32
N GLU A 20 -11.61 -12.75 -21.63
CA GLU A 20 -12.80 -12.65 -22.51
C GLU A 20 -12.53 -11.96 -23.85
N GLY A 21 -11.34 -12.16 -24.43
CA GLY A 21 -10.95 -11.62 -25.74
C GLY A 21 -10.35 -10.20 -25.68
N GLU A 22 -10.28 -9.58 -24.52
CA GLU A 22 -9.69 -8.25 -24.31
C GLU A 22 -8.34 -8.33 -23.58
N ILE A 23 -7.44 -7.37 -23.86
CA ILE A 23 -6.16 -7.26 -23.16
C ILE A 23 -6.41 -6.80 -21.73
N CYS A 24 -5.89 -7.55 -20.76
CA CYS A 24 -6.00 -7.22 -19.35
C CYS A 24 -5.23 -5.95 -18.97
N ASP A 25 -5.78 -5.20 -18.01
CA ASP A 25 -5.05 -4.18 -17.26
C ASP A 25 -4.10 -4.87 -16.27
N ALA A 26 -2.87 -5.15 -16.72
CA ALA A 26 -1.88 -5.94 -15.98
C ALA A 26 -1.23 -5.11 -14.85
N ARG A 27 -1.95 -4.94 -13.74
CA ARG A 27 -1.47 -4.22 -12.55
C ARG A 27 -0.47 -5.03 -11.75
N PHE A 28 0.44 -4.34 -11.09
CA PHE A 28 1.40 -4.92 -10.16
C PHE A 28 1.73 -3.95 -9.03
N SER A 29 2.13 -4.48 -7.88
CA SER A 29 2.63 -3.71 -6.74
C SER A 29 3.90 -4.33 -6.19
N LYS A 30 4.65 -3.59 -5.38
CA LYS A 30 5.92 -4.06 -4.82
C LYS A 30 5.72 -5.26 -3.91
N CYS A 31 4.83 -5.13 -2.91
CA CYS A 31 4.48 -6.18 -1.96
C CYS A 31 3.01 -6.07 -1.56
N CYS A 32 2.23 -7.15 -1.70
CA CYS A 32 0.81 -7.14 -1.33
C CYS A 32 0.54 -7.33 0.18
N GLY A 33 1.57 -7.67 0.98
CA GLY A 33 1.40 -7.90 2.42
C GLY A 33 0.68 -9.19 2.77
N GLY A 34 0.75 -10.23 1.91
CA GLY A 34 0.20 -11.57 2.12
C GLY A 34 -1.14 -11.85 1.44
N ARG A 35 -1.81 -10.83 0.91
CA ARG A 35 -3.04 -10.95 0.12
C ARG A 35 -3.15 -9.79 -0.85
N THR A 36 -3.45 -10.07 -2.11
CA THR A 36 -3.66 -9.02 -3.11
C THR A 36 -4.97 -8.28 -2.89
N GLU A 37 -5.05 -7.06 -3.44
CA GLU A 37 -6.25 -6.23 -3.36
C GLU A 37 -7.03 -6.26 -4.67
N GLU A 38 -8.29 -5.87 -4.63
CA GLU A 38 -9.14 -5.73 -5.81
C GLU A 38 -9.10 -4.30 -6.35
N PHE A 39 -9.22 -4.15 -7.68
CA PHE A 39 -9.07 -2.89 -8.40
C PHE A 39 -9.94 -1.75 -7.86
N GLN A 40 -11.21 -2.01 -7.54
CA GLN A 40 -12.18 -1.00 -7.11
C GLN A 40 -11.83 -0.33 -5.77
N TYR A 41 -10.98 -0.94 -4.95
CA TYR A 41 -10.55 -0.34 -3.67
C TYR A 41 -9.38 0.63 -3.83
N ALA A 42 -8.61 0.50 -4.92
CA ALA A 42 -7.48 1.39 -5.20
C ALA A 42 -7.84 2.54 -6.17
N TRP A 43 -8.73 2.29 -7.13
CA TRP A 43 -9.10 3.26 -8.19
C TRP A 43 -10.62 3.43 -8.31
N GLU A 44 -11.12 3.49 -9.54
CA GLU A 44 -12.54 3.64 -9.85
C GLU A 44 -13.33 2.42 -9.33
N ASN A 45 -14.60 2.64 -8.98
CA ASN A 45 -15.47 1.58 -8.50
C ASN A 45 -15.95 0.67 -9.65
N ILE A 46 -14.98 0.00 -10.29
CA ILE A 46 -15.17 -0.94 -11.40
C ILE A 46 -14.63 -2.30 -10.95
N HIS A 47 -15.47 -3.32 -10.96
CA HIS A 47 -15.04 -4.68 -10.73
C HIS A 47 -14.33 -5.25 -11.96
N LYS A 48 -13.08 -5.70 -11.78
CA LYS A 48 -12.31 -6.41 -12.81
C LYS A 48 -12.14 -7.88 -12.39
N PRO A 49 -12.86 -8.83 -13.04
CA PRO A 49 -12.88 -10.23 -12.60
C PRO A 49 -11.52 -10.92 -12.55
N TYR A 50 -10.56 -10.44 -13.33
CA TYR A 50 -9.19 -10.96 -13.38
C TYR A 50 -8.23 -10.31 -12.37
N LEU A 51 -8.66 -9.24 -11.65
CA LEU A 51 -7.91 -8.59 -10.57
C LEU A 51 -8.57 -8.87 -9.22
N GLN A 52 -8.75 -10.14 -8.90
CA GLN A 52 -9.33 -10.59 -7.64
C GLN A 52 -8.28 -10.64 -6.53
N SER A 53 -8.76 -10.55 -5.30
CA SER A 53 -7.93 -10.77 -4.11
C SER A 53 -7.62 -12.26 -3.95
N ILE A 54 -6.32 -12.57 -3.91
CA ILE A 54 -5.81 -13.93 -3.68
C ILE A 54 -4.76 -13.91 -2.56
N GLU A 55 -4.57 -15.03 -1.89
CA GLU A 55 -3.49 -15.20 -0.92
C GLU A 55 -2.13 -15.27 -1.64
N ASP A 56 -1.15 -14.58 -1.07
CA ASP A 56 0.25 -14.62 -1.50
C ASP A 56 1.14 -14.96 -0.30
N PRO A 57 1.45 -16.24 -0.08
CA PRO A 57 2.31 -16.66 1.02
C PRO A 57 3.80 -16.40 0.75
N TYR A 58 4.17 -15.93 -0.44
CA TYR A 58 5.56 -15.82 -0.88
C TYR A 58 6.20 -14.48 -0.56
N CYS A 59 5.44 -13.40 -0.46
CA CYS A 59 6.01 -12.04 -0.34
C CYS A 59 6.58 -11.70 1.05
N ASN A 60 6.39 -12.56 2.06
CA ASN A 60 7.03 -12.43 3.37
C ASN A 60 8.43 -13.06 3.34
N THR A 61 9.39 -12.37 2.75
CA THR A 61 10.76 -12.86 2.61
C THR A 61 11.79 -11.88 3.16
N ASN A 62 12.83 -12.42 3.80
CA ASN A 62 14.01 -11.70 4.26
C ASN A 62 15.28 -12.11 3.46
N ASP A 63 15.12 -12.78 2.32
CA ASP A 63 16.21 -13.16 1.43
C ASP A 63 16.83 -11.92 0.78
N ARG A 64 17.93 -11.44 1.37
CA ARG A 64 18.63 -10.23 0.92
C ARG A 64 19.22 -10.37 -0.48
N GLU A 65 19.63 -11.56 -0.89
CA GLU A 65 20.17 -11.79 -2.23
C GLU A 65 19.07 -11.68 -3.28
N LEU A 66 17.90 -12.26 -2.99
CA LEU A 66 16.73 -12.12 -3.84
C LEU A 66 16.30 -10.65 -3.92
N LEU A 67 16.12 -9.99 -2.78
CA LEU A 67 15.68 -8.60 -2.71
C LEU A 67 16.65 -7.65 -3.44
N ALA A 68 17.96 -7.89 -3.36
CA ALA A 68 18.95 -7.11 -4.11
C ALA A 68 18.85 -7.26 -5.64
N ARG A 69 18.23 -8.33 -6.13
CA ARG A 69 18.01 -8.56 -7.57
C ARG A 69 16.71 -7.94 -8.08
N VAL A 70 15.67 -7.85 -7.23
CA VAL A 70 14.32 -7.43 -7.64
C VAL A 70 13.96 -6.03 -7.19
N LEU A 71 14.62 -5.51 -6.15
CA LEU A 71 14.52 -4.12 -5.75
C LEU A 71 15.65 -3.33 -6.40
N ASP A 72 15.36 -2.11 -6.83
CA ASP A 72 16.42 -1.20 -7.26
C ASP A 72 17.23 -0.70 -6.05
N SER A 73 18.34 -0.02 -6.30
CA SER A 73 19.25 0.42 -5.25
C SER A 73 18.61 1.39 -4.25
N TYR A 74 17.61 2.13 -4.69
CA TYR A 74 16.88 3.10 -3.87
C TYR A 74 15.93 2.40 -2.89
N ASP A 75 15.33 1.30 -3.32
CA ASP A 75 14.34 0.54 -2.52
C ASP A 75 14.99 -0.47 -1.55
N GLN A 76 16.29 -0.76 -1.71
CA GLN A 76 16.98 -1.78 -0.88
C GLN A 76 17.13 -1.39 0.59
N GLU A 77 17.03 -0.11 0.92
CA GLU A 77 17.07 0.39 2.30
C GLU A 77 15.77 0.10 3.05
N THR A 78 14.66 -0.13 2.34
CA THR A 78 13.35 -0.44 2.93
C THR A 78 13.24 -1.94 3.17
N THR A 79 13.57 -2.40 4.37
CA THR A 79 13.56 -3.83 4.75
C THR A 79 12.24 -4.30 5.34
N ASP A 80 11.50 -3.40 5.99
CA ASP A 80 10.29 -3.70 6.75
C ASP A 80 9.01 -3.43 5.93
N PHE A 81 9.03 -3.85 4.65
CA PHE A 81 7.92 -3.61 3.73
C PHE A 81 6.73 -4.56 3.92
N TYR A 82 6.96 -5.75 4.51
CA TYR A 82 5.88 -6.71 4.75
C TYR A 82 5.03 -6.30 5.95
N ASN A 83 5.66 -5.93 7.06
CA ASN A 83 5.02 -5.27 8.19
C ASN A 83 5.82 -4.00 8.50
N TRP A 84 5.14 -2.88 8.67
CA TRP A 84 5.76 -1.60 8.94
C TRP A 84 5.00 -0.84 10.03
N GLU A 85 5.71 0.03 10.71
CA GLU A 85 5.16 0.93 11.71
C GLU A 85 5.59 2.37 11.42
N VAL A 86 4.63 3.29 11.52
CA VAL A 86 4.88 4.74 11.45
C VAL A 86 4.18 5.40 12.62
N LYS A 87 4.91 6.19 13.39
CA LYS A 87 4.37 6.98 14.49
C LYS A 87 4.29 8.44 14.08
N LEU A 88 3.10 9.01 14.15
CA LEU A 88 2.83 10.42 13.82
C LEU A 88 2.34 11.15 15.07
N CYS A 89 2.96 12.28 15.42
CA CYS A 89 2.45 13.14 16.47
C CYS A 89 1.33 14.06 15.95
N GLN A 90 0.62 14.72 16.86
CA GLN A 90 -0.47 15.64 16.50
C GLN A 90 0.00 16.77 15.58
N GLU A 91 1.16 17.34 15.83
CA GLU A 91 1.70 18.44 15.03
C GLU A 91 1.95 18.01 13.59
N GLU A 92 2.54 16.83 13.40
CA GLU A 92 2.81 16.26 12.08
C GLU A 92 1.51 15.99 11.31
N ILE A 93 0.53 15.31 11.92
CA ILE A 93 -0.76 15.01 11.27
C ILE A 93 -1.50 16.31 10.91
N CYS A 94 -1.58 17.26 11.83
CA CYS A 94 -2.28 18.52 11.59
C CYS A 94 -1.60 19.32 10.47
N SER A 95 -0.25 19.34 10.43
CA SER A 95 0.51 20.00 9.38
C SER A 95 0.27 19.37 8.01
N LEU A 96 0.39 18.04 7.93
CA LEU A 96 0.14 17.27 6.69
C LEU A 96 -1.27 17.51 6.14
N LEU A 97 -2.29 17.44 6.98
CA LEU A 97 -3.68 17.65 6.58
C LEU A 97 -3.94 19.10 6.16
N LYS A 98 -3.38 20.08 6.87
CA LYS A 98 -3.51 21.49 6.54
C LYS A 98 -2.84 21.83 5.21
N GLU A 99 -1.63 21.34 4.98
CA GLU A 99 -0.92 21.55 3.73
C GLU A 99 -1.70 20.94 2.56
N ARG A 100 -2.22 19.72 2.72
CA ARG A 100 -2.89 18.98 1.66
C ARG A 100 -4.29 19.49 1.34
N TYR A 101 -5.08 19.84 2.34
CA TYR A 101 -6.49 20.17 2.18
C TYR A 101 -6.81 21.66 2.39
N GLY A 102 -5.85 22.45 2.87
CA GLY A 102 -6.04 23.86 3.20
C GLY A 102 -7.00 24.08 4.37
N MET A 103 -7.28 23.02 5.17
CA MET A 103 -8.21 23.07 6.31
C MET A 103 -7.47 22.76 7.61
N ASP A 104 -7.89 23.47 8.67
CA ASP A 104 -7.41 23.21 10.02
C ASP A 104 -8.36 22.23 10.72
N PHE A 105 -7.88 21.04 11.03
CA PHE A 105 -8.67 20.03 11.72
C PHE A 105 -8.71 20.23 13.24
N GLY A 106 -7.94 21.20 13.77
CA GLY A 106 -7.69 21.29 15.20
C GLY A 106 -6.86 20.08 15.68
N LYS A 107 -7.18 19.51 16.84
CA LYS A 107 -6.60 18.22 17.27
C LYS A 107 -7.32 17.09 16.54
N VAL A 108 -6.57 16.18 15.91
CA VAL A 108 -7.13 14.96 15.31
C VAL A 108 -7.43 13.98 16.43
N LEU A 109 -8.70 13.60 16.56
CA LEU A 109 -9.21 12.71 17.62
C LEU A 109 -9.26 11.26 17.18
N GLU A 110 -9.64 11.01 15.92
CA GLU A 110 -9.80 9.66 15.40
C GLU A 110 -9.39 9.55 13.93
N LEU A 111 -8.81 8.43 13.58
CA LEU A 111 -8.60 7.95 12.21
C LEU A 111 -9.43 6.67 12.03
N VAL A 112 -10.64 6.81 11.47
CA VAL A 112 -11.63 5.73 11.42
C VAL A 112 -11.64 5.05 10.05
N PRO A 113 -11.32 3.74 9.97
CA PRO A 113 -11.50 2.95 8.76
C PRO A 113 -12.99 2.90 8.37
N VAL A 114 -13.36 3.46 7.21
CA VAL A 114 -14.75 3.46 6.72
C VAL A 114 -14.98 2.36 5.71
N GLU A 115 -14.02 2.13 4.82
CA GLU A 115 -14.09 1.07 3.82
C GLU A 115 -12.70 0.48 3.62
N ARG A 116 -12.66 -0.86 3.57
CA ARG A 116 -11.43 -1.63 3.38
C ARG A 116 -11.69 -2.75 2.40
N GLY A 117 -10.76 -2.96 1.48
CA GLY A 117 -10.83 -4.09 0.56
C GLY A 117 -10.40 -5.42 1.19
N PRO A 118 -10.61 -6.53 0.49
CA PRO A 118 -10.27 -7.87 1.00
C PRO A 118 -8.76 -8.09 1.19
N GLY A 119 -7.90 -7.34 0.48
CA GLY A 119 -6.45 -7.31 0.69
C GLY A 119 -6.02 -6.52 1.92
N GLY A 120 -6.95 -5.81 2.54
CA GLY A 120 -6.73 -5.03 3.75
C GLY A 120 -6.46 -3.54 3.51
N HIS A 121 -6.38 -3.08 2.27
CA HIS A 121 -6.16 -1.67 1.95
C HIS A 121 -7.39 -0.82 2.24
N LEU A 122 -7.20 0.30 2.91
CA LEU A 122 -8.24 1.30 3.09
C LEU A 122 -8.55 1.99 1.75
N SER A 123 -9.81 2.00 1.37
CA SER A 123 -10.34 2.80 0.26
C SER A 123 -11.03 4.06 0.74
N LYS A 124 -11.47 4.08 2.02
CA LYS A 124 -11.99 5.28 2.68
C LYS A 124 -11.54 5.35 4.13
N LEU A 125 -11.01 6.51 4.50
CA LEU A 125 -10.60 6.86 5.86
C LEU A 125 -11.34 8.12 6.29
N LYS A 126 -12.01 8.09 7.44
CA LYS A 126 -12.60 9.27 8.07
C LYS A 126 -11.63 9.82 9.09
N ILE A 127 -11.28 11.08 8.95
CA ILE A 127 -10.46 11.87 9.86
C ILE A 127 -11.40 12.72 10.69
N VAL A 128 -11.39 12.54 12.01
CA VAL A 128 -12.20 13.30 12.96
C VAL A 128 -11.29 14.21 13.73
N GLY A 129 -11.44 15.51 13.56
CA GLY A 129 -10.76 16.53 14.33
C GLY A 129 -11.73 17.33 15.20
N THR A 130 -11.20 18.17 16.09
CA THR A 130 -12.01 19.07 16.93
C THR A 130 -12.72 20.13 16.14
N GLU A 131 -12.14 20.58 15.03
CA GLU A 131 -12.68 21.66 14.19
C GLU A 131 -13.37 21.14 12.93
N HIS A 132 -12.77 20.11 12.30
CA HIS A 132 -13.29 19.54 11.04
C HIS A 132 -13.29 18.03 11.07
N THR A 133 -14.25 17.46 10.33
CA THR A 133 -14.31 16.03 10.06
C THR A 133 -14.44 15.82 8.55
N MET A 134 -13.62 14.93 7.99
CA MET A 134 -13.61 14.65 6.55
C MET A 134 -13.39 13.17 6.29
N THR A 135 -14.02 12.64 5.24
CA THR A 135 -13.70 11.30 4.72
C THR A 135 -12.93 11.43 3.42
N ILE A 136 -11.76 10.81 3.38
CA ILE A 136 -10.86 10.80 2.23
C ILE A 136 -10.78 9.40 1.60
N GLY A 137 -10.35 9.31 0.41
CA GLY A 137 -10.09 8.11 -0.38
C GLY A 137 -9.77 8.49 -1.83
N LYS A 138 -9.14 7.70 -2.59
CA LYS A 138 -8.86 6.23 -2.45
C LYS A 138 -7.51 5.95 -1.79
N GLU A 139 -6.95 4.76 -2.07
CA GLU A 139 -5.73 4.20 -1.50
C GLU A 139 -4.56 5.21 -1.49
N LEU A 140 -4.19 5.73 -2.65
CA LEU A 140 -3.06 6.66 -2.78
C LEU A 140 -3.29 7.99 -2.05
N GLU A 141 -4.54 8.49 -2.03
CA GLU A 141 -4.90 9.70 -1.31
C GLU A 141 -4.70 9.53 0.20
N ILE A 142 -5.13 8.39 0.76
CA ILE A 142 -4.95 8.07 2.18
C ILE A 142 -3.46 8.01 2.54
N ARG A 143 -2.64 7.38 1.70
CA ARG A 143 -1.18 7.30 1.92
C ARG A 143 -0.51 8.66 1.93
N ARG A 144 -0.94 9.56 1.03
CA ARG A 144 -0.41 10.92 0.90
C ARG A 144 -0.91 11.87 1.99
N ALA A 145 -2.08 11.60 2.55
CA ALA A 145 -2.64 12.44 3.61
C ALA A 145 -1.88 12.32 4.94
N LEU A 146 -1.20 11.20 5.15
CA LEU A 146 -0.52 10.86 6.40
C LEU A 146 1.01 10.73 6.24
N SER A 147 1.59 11.38 5.24
CA SER A 147 3.04 11.39 5.01
C SER A 147 3.42 12.51 4.05
N ASP A 148 4.59 13.12 4.23
CA ASP A 148 5.17 14.13 3.32
C ASP A 148 5.35 13.61 1.89
N THR A 149 5.61 12.31 1.77
CA THR A 149 5.71 11.64 0.48
C THR A 149 4.48 10.75 0.24
N HIS A 150 4.48 9.57 0.78
CA HIS A 150 3.36 8.64 0.89
C HIS A 150 3.76 7.46 1.78
N LEU A 151 2.82 6.93 2.54
CA LEU A 151 3.02 5.69 3.30
C LEU A 151 3.32 4.51 2.34
N LEU A 152 3.92 3.45 2.85
CA LEU A 152 4.20 2.25 2.05
C LEU A 152 2.92 1.65 1.43
N SER A 153 1.82 1.61 2.20
CA SER A 153 0.50 1.18 1.72
C SER A 153 -0.61 1.89 2.49
N SER A 154 -1.87 1.67 2.10
CA SER A 154 -3.04 2.03 2.92
C SER A 154 -3.57 0.86 3.76
N ALA A 155 -2.88 -0.28 3.77
CA ALA A 155 -3.25 -1.44 4.57
C ALA A 155 -2.69 -1.31 5.99
N PHE A 156 -3.27 -0.45 6.80
CA PHE A 156 -2.84 -0.19 8.18
C PHE A 156 -4.01 -0.06 9.15
N ASP A 157 -3.71 -0.26 10.44
CA ASP A 157 -4.56 0.11 11.57
C ASP A 157 -3.92 1.29 12.29
N ALA A 158 -4.73 2.27 12.68
CA ALA A 158 -4.31 3.45 13.40
C ALA A 158 -4.65 3.31 14.88
N VAL A 159 -3.65 3.30 15.74
CA VAL A 159 -3.79 3.18 17.19
C VAL A 159 -3.42 4.52 17.83
N PRO A 160 -4.36 5.22 18.50
CA PRO A 160 -4.05 6.45 19.19
C PRO A 160 -3.14 6.18 20.39
N TYR A 161 -2.21 7.09 20.67
CA TYR A 161 -1.46 7.12 21.92
C TYR A 161 -1.67 8.46 22.62
N TYR A 162 -1.58 8.43 23.93
CA TYR A 162 -1.89 9.57 24.80
C TYR A 162 -0.68 9.93 25.65
N GLU A 163 -0.57 11.20 26.02
CA GLU A 163 0.30 11.67 27.09
C GLU A 163 -0.46 11.75 28.41
N ASP A 164 0.26 11.65 29.52
CA ASP A 164 -0.35 11.64 30.86
C ASP A 164 -1.19 12.90 31.13
N GLY A 165 -2.46 12.70 31.43
CA GLY A 165 -3.41 13.76 31.74
C GLY A 165 -4.11 14.43 30.56
N GLU A 166 -3.83 14.01 29.31
CA GLU A 166 -4.48 14.52 28.10
C GLU A 166 -5.70 13.68 27.71
N GLU A 167 -6.81 14.33 27.35
CA GLU A 167 -8.01 13.68 26.84
C GLU A 167 -7.93 13.40 25.33
N ALA A 168 -7.19 14.24 24.60
CA ALA A 168 -6.99 14.05 23.17
C ALA A 168 -5.71 13.23 22.90
N PRO A 169 -5.66 12.43 21.83
CA PRO A 169 -4.46 11.69 21.47
C PRO A 169 -3.26 12.62 21.27
N ALA A 170 -2.08 12.24 21.75
CA ALA A 170 -0.82 12.89 21.41
C ALA A 170 -0.36 12.57 19.98
N GLY A 171 -0.97 11.53 19.38
CA GLY A 171 -0.74 11.12 18.00
C GLY A 171 -1.26 9.72 17.74
N PHE A 172 -0.80 9.12 16.64
CA PHE A 172 -1.22 7.78 16.20
C PHE A 172 -0.01 6.94 15.79
N THR A 173 -0.04 5.68 16.18
CA THR A 173 0.83 4.64 15.62
C THR A 173 0.08 3.93 14.52
N LEU A 174 0.62 3.97 13.29
CA LEU A 174 0.10 3.26 12.13
C LEU A 174 0.84 1.95 11.99
N ASN A 175 0.14 0.85 12.21
CA ASN A 175 0.65 -0.51 12.03
C ASN A 175 0.17 -1.03 10.68
N GLY A 176 1.05 -1.13 9.72
CA GLY A 176 0.70 -1.43 8.36
C GLY A 176 1.43 -2.64 7.78
N LYS A 177 1.02 -3.03 6.57
CA LYS A 177 1.64 -4.12 5.82
C LYS A 177 1.59 -3.88 4.32
N GLY A 178 2.59 -4.47 3.63
CA GLY A 178 2.71 -4.37 2.18
C GLY A 178 3.29 -3.04 1.70
N TRP A 179 3.56 -2.98 0.40
CA TRP A 179 4.16 -1.84 -0.29
C TRP A 179 3.51 -1.63 -1.66
N GLY A 180 2.76 -0.56 -1.79
CA GLY A 180 1.95 -0.21 -2.95
C GLY A 180 0.46 -0.48 -2.70
N HIS A 181 -0.29 -0.52 -3.79
CA HIS A 181 -1.76 -0.66 -3.79
C HIS A 181 -2.26 -2.11 -3.67
N GLY A 182 -1.37 -3.09 -3.69
CA GLY A 182 -1.68 -4.51 -3.52
C GLY A 182 -2.40 -5.19 -4.69
N VAL A 183 -2.84 -4.47 -5.73
CA VAL A 183 -3.66 -5.03 -6.82
C VAL A 183 -2.80 -5.73 -7.87
N GLY A 184 -3.24 -6.91 -8.31
CA GLY A 184 -2.60 -7.69 -9.37
C GLY A 184 -1.36 -8.43 -8.90
N MET A 185 -0.29 -8.44 -9.70
CA MET A 185 0.93 -9.18 -9.40
C MET A 185 1.71 -8.55 -8.24
N CYS A 186 2.05 -9.35 -7.23
CA CYS A 186 3.00 -8.98 -6.19
C CYS A 186 4.42 -9.24 -6.70
N GLN A 187 5.23 -8.19 -6.90
CA GLN A 187 6.58 -8.32 -7.47
C GLN A 187 7.50 -9.18 -6.61
N ILE A 188 7.49 -8.97 -5.28
CA ILE A 188 8.32 -9.76 -4.36
C ILE A 188 7.82 -11.20 -4.29
N GLY A 189 6.49 -11.43 -4.23
CA GLY A 189 5.92 -12.77 -4.25
C GLY A 189 6.28 -13.53 -5.54
N ALA A 190 6.14 -12.88 -6.70
CA ALA A 190 6.50 -13.45 -7.99
C ALA A 190 8.01 -13.80 -8.08
N ALA A 191 8.87 -12.96 -7.50
CA ALA A 191 10.31 -13.23 -7.46
C ALA A 191 10.66 -14.46 -6.61
N VAL A 192 10.01 -14.62 -5.45
CA VAL A 192 10.18 -15.82 -4.60
C VAL A 192 9.67 -17.07 -5.33
N MET A 193 8.50 -16.99 -5.99
CA MET A 193 7.97 -18.09 -6.81
C MET A 193 8.96 -18.48 -7.92
N GLY A 194 9.50 -17.49 -8.65
CA GLY A 194 10.50 -17.74 -9.69
C GLY A 194 11.79 -18.40 -9.15
N GLN A 195 12.26 -17.99 -7.96
CA GLN A 195 13.41 -18.63 -7.29
C GLN A 195 13.11 -20.10 -6.92
N GLN A 196 11.86 -20.40 -6.60
CA GLN A 196 11.39 -21.76 -6.31
C GLN A 196 11.10 -22.59 -7.56
N GLY A 197 11.28 -22.04 -8.76
CA GLY A 197 11.10 -22.72 -10.04
C GLY A 197 9.66 -22.76 -10.55
N HIS A 198 8.77 -21.93 -10.01
CA HIS A 198 7.42 -21.77 -10.58
C HIS A 198 7.52 -21.08 -11.95
N PRO A 199 6.81 -21.55 -12.99
CA PRO A 199 6.73 -20.85 -14.27
C PRO A 199 5.89 -19.57 -14.14
N TYR A 200 6.10 -18.65 -15.08
CA TYR A 200 5.28 -17.44 -15.25
C TYR A 200 3.98 -17.73 -16.00
#